data_cf737af56d05ed7e4208c55f95a0a4c5
#
_entry.id   cf737af56d05ed7e4208c55f95a0a4c5
#
_cell.length_a   1.000
_cell.length_b   1.000
_cell.length_c   1.000
_cell.angle_alpha   90.00
_cell.angle_beta   90.00
_cell.angle_gamma   90.00
#
_symmetry.space_group_name_H-M   'P 1'
#
loop_
_entity.id
_entity.type
_entity.pdbx_description
1 polymer ?
#
loop_
_entity_poly.entity_id
_entity_poly.type
_entity_poly.pdbx_seq_one_letter_code
_entity_poly.pdbx_strand_id
1 'polypeptide(L)'
;MRRLLATFAALLAWGAPAAAQSSYTALEWGRVSIFGQVLRSKNDDGTTTAYNELSSSVTVHTPARDSDGMDFSLDVRGSEYPSVSNRDPRISVYDAWVGGRVAEGKVAVRLGQMYVNDLGSLGGVGGLSLEARAGKVRFGLFGGLEPKGFEAGYVPDVKKGGVYVAYEGPRGWRNVLGFVTIRNQSVVERNVVAMSNYIPVGQKFFLYQAGEYDLTGPGGLGTGGLTFLFVTARWAPTRTFEVQGQYQHGRSIDTRTITQDQIAGRPVDAKSLDGFLFDSMGGRVTVEALRGLRVWGGYYQDKNNRDDVTSNRLLFGLSAMNVLQTGLDLTATDSRTNRPGSSSYDAWYFSLGRSLGSSLYLTLDYSTSLSVLQLTDSGGLTVVNRPSSRRYSLSGIWNVSRAFSVIVTGEQLVDDTAKQNRGLLGLTFRY
;
A
#
# COMPACT_ATOMS: atom_id res chain seq x y z
N MET A 1 -4.24 20.31 19.58
CA MET A 1 -3.83 19.33 20.59
C MET A 1 -4.89 19.04 21.64
N ARG A 2 -5.35 20.00 22.46
CA ARG A 2 -6.34 19.74 23.54
C ARG A 2 -7.68 19.17 23.03
N ARG A 3 -8.18 19.59 21.88
CA ARG A 3 -9.46 19.10 21.31
C ARG A 3 -9.36 17.68 20.73
N LEU A 4 -8.28 17.33 20.05
CA LEU A 4 -8.02 15.97 19.55
C LEU A 4 -7.83 14.98 20.71
N LEU A 5 -7.05 15.33 21.73
CA LEU A 5 -6.86 14.51 22.92
C LEU A 5 -8.18 14.32 23.73
N ALA A 6 -9.03 15.34 23.81
CA ALA A 6 -10.32 15.24 24.48
C ALA A 6 -11.30 14.32 23.73
N THR A 7 -11.33 14.38 22.40
CA THR A 7 -12.16 13.48 21.58
C THR A 7 -11.66 12.03 21.68
N PHE A 8 -10.34 11.83 21.72
CA PHE A 8 -9.73 10.52 21.94
C PHE A 8 -9.99 9.94 23.32
N ALA A 9 -9.88 10.77 24.37
CA ALA A 9 -10.18 10.36 25.75
C ALA A 9 -11.67 9.98 25.92
N ALA A 10 -12.57 10.67 25.23
CA ALA A 10 -14.00 10.35 25.25
C ALA A 10 -14.31 9.01 24.52
N LEU A 11 -13.64 8.73 23.41
CA LEU A 11 -13.77 7.45 22.69
C LEU A 11 -13.18 6.27 23.50
N LEU A 12 -12.08 6.49 24.21
CA LEU A 12 -11.48 5.48 25.11
C LEU A 12 -12.35 5.22 26.34
N ALA A 13 -13.02 6.24 26.87
CA ALA A 13 -13.89 6.10 28.04
C ALA A 13 -15.22 5.37 27.73
N TRP A 14 -15.69 5.42 26.49
CA TRP A 14 -16.94 4.74 26.08
C TRP A 14 -16.76 3.27 25.75
N GLY A 15 -15.55 2.83 25.39
CA GLY A 15 -15.27 1.43 25.01
C GLY A 15 -14.83 0.50 26.13
N ALA A 16 -14.47 1.03 27.30
CA ALA A 16 -13.75 0.27 28.32
C ALA A 16 -14.55 -0.73 29.18
N PRO A 17 -15.83 -0.56 29.51
CA PRO A 17 -16.46 -1.45 30.49
C PRO A 17 -17.07 -2.75 29.95
N ALA A 18 -17.36 -2.86 28.66
CA ALA A 18 -18.11 -3.99 28.12
C ALA A 18 -17.26 -5.16 27.59
N ALA A 19 -15.96 -4.93 27.36
CA ALA A 19 -15.09 -5.90 26.67
C ALA A 19 -14.38 -6.90 27.59
N ALA A 20 -14.47 -6.74 28.91
CA ALA A 20 -13.69 -7.54 29.86
C ALA A 20 -14.19 -8.97 30.09
N GLN A 21 -15.29 -9.38 29.51
CA GLN A 21 -15.93 -10.69 29.79
C GLN A 21 -16.21 -11.59 28.59
N SER A 22 -15.81 -11.28 27.38
CA SER A 22 -16.02 -12.19 26.25
C SER A 22 -14.78 -13.03 25.94
N SER A 23 -15.02 -14.30 25.84
CA SER A 23 -14.06 -15.36 25.50
C SER A 23 -13.19 -15.02 24.27
N TYR A 24 -11.97 -15.49 24.29
CA TYR A 24 -10.81 -15.34 23.40
C TYR A 24 -10.97 -15.58 21.89
N THR A 25 -12.16 -15.68 21.39
CA THR A 25 -12.50 -15.71 19.96
C THR A 25 -12.98 -14.38 19.42
N ALA A 26 -13.02 -13.33 20.24
CA ALA A 26 -13.26 -11.98 19.74
C ALA A 26 -12.05 -11.55 18.93
N LEU A 27 -12.18 -11.58 17.62
CA LEU A 27 -11.32 -10.90 16.68
C LEU A 27 -11.05 -9.47 17.18
N GLU A 28 -9.83 -8.99 16.95
CA GLU A 28 -9.53 -7.57 17.10
C GLU A 28 -10.53 -6.78 16.29
N TRP A 29 -11.47 -6.15 16.93
CA TRP A 29 -12.44 -5.33 16.24
C TRP A 29 -12.19 -3.84 16.45
N GLY A 30 -11.12 -3.52 17.20
CA GLY A 30 -10.66 -2.16 17.35
C GLY A 30 -9.18 -2.02 17.62
N ARG A 31 -8.62 -0.94 17.05
CA ARG A 31 -7.24 -0.54 17.26
C ARG A 31 -7.13 0.97 17.31
N VAL A 32 -6.46 1.47 18.35
CA VAL A 32 -6.06 2.86 18.45
C VAL A 32 -4.55 2.92 18.48
N SER A 33 -3.95 3.74 17.62
CA SER A 33 -2.50 3.93 17.58
C SER A 33 -2.17 5.42 17.62
N ILE A 34 -1.11 5.76 18.34
CA ILE A 34 -0.54 7.11 18.40
C ILE A 34 0.94 6.98 18.07
N PHE A 35 1.42 7.82 17.16
CA PHE A 35 2.81 7.87 16.75
C PHE A 35 3.33 9.29 16.86
N GLY A 36 4.48 9.44 17.52
CA GLY A 36 5.27 10.66 17.50
C GLY A 36 6.55 10.44 16.71
N GLN A 37 6.84 11.33 15.78
CA GLN A 37 8.06 11.30 14.98
C GLN A 37 8.78 12.64 15.09
N VAL A 38 10.10 12.58 15.28
CA VAL A 38 11.00 13.72 15.23
C VAL A 38 12.04 13.43 14.16
N LEU A 39 12.17 14.32 13.19
CA LEU A 39 13.21 14.28 12.16
C LEU A 39 14.04 15.56 12.26
N ARG A 40 15.35 15.42 12.26
CA ARG A 40 16.30 16.53 12.16
C ARG A 40 17.27 16.25 11.01
N SER A 41 17.34 17.17 10.08
CA SER A 41 18.26 17.13 8.95
C SER A 41 19.25 18.28 9.09
N LYS A 42 20.55 17.96 9.00
CA LYS A 42 21.63 18.94 8.89
C LYS A 42 22.21 18.80 7.49
N ASN A 43 22.11 19.86 6.70
CA ASN A 43 22.63 19.94 5.35
C ASN A 43 24.11 20.34 5.37
N ASP A 44 24.83 20.13 4.27
CA ASP A 44 26.25 20.47 4.12
C ASP A 44 26.53 21.98 4.22
N ASP A 45 25.57 22.82 3.86
CA ASP A 45 25.62 24.27 4.04
C ASP A 45 25.50 24.74 5.50
N GLY A 46 25.36 23.78 6.43
CA GLY A 46 25.19 24.02 7.86
C GLY A 46 23.76 24.33 8.28
N THR A 47 22.82 24.42 7.36
CA THR A 47 21.41 24.63 7.71
C THR A 47 20.83 23.42 8.38
N THR A 48 19.97 23.63 9.38
CA THR A 48 19.29 22.55 10.07
C THR A 48 17.77 22.73 9.91
N THR A 49 17.13 21.68 9.42
CA THR A 49 15.67 21.59 9.37
C THR A 49 15.16 20.60 10.40
N ALA A 50 14.08 20.94 11.07
CA ALA A 50 13.40 20.06 12.02
C ALA A 50 11.97 19.80 11.53
N TYR A 51 11.57 18.55 11.57
CA TYR A 51 10.22 18.14 11.24
C TYR A 51 9.71 17.21 12.34
N ASN A 52 8.62 17.62 12.96
CA ASN A 52 7.93 16.82 13.98
C ASN A 52 6.54 16.47 13.45
N GLU A 53 6.14 15.25 13.63
CA GLU A 53 4.80 14.76 13.31
C GLU A 53 4.23 14.03 14.53
N LEU A 54 2.98 14.35 14.86
CA LEU A 54 2.15 13.55 15.74
C LEU A 54 1.01 13.00 14.92
N SER A 55 0.92 11.68 14.80
CA SER A 55 -0.17 11.01 14.10
C SER A 55 -0.93 10.07 15.02
N SER A 56 -2.20 9.93 14.75
CA SER A 56 -3.09 9.01 15.44
C SER A 56 -3.98 8.28 14.44
N SER A 57 -4.30 7.03 14.71
CA SER A 57 -5.26 6.27 13.92
C SER A 57 -6.23 5.53 14.81
N VAL A 58 -7.46 5.45 14.35
CA VAL A 58 -8.53 4.67 14.97
C VAL A 58 -9.10 3.77 13.89
N THR A 59 -9.06 2.48 14.13
CA THR A 59 -9.72 1.47 13.30
C THR A 59 -10.69 0.69 14.18
N VAL A 60 -11.96 0.67 13.82
CA VAL A 60 -13.01 -0.10 14.51
C VAL A 60 -13.92 -0.69 13.44
N HIS A 61 -14.21 -1.97 13.54
CA HIS A 61 -15.15 -2.62 12.63
C HIS A 61 -15.89 -3.76 13.32
N THR A 62 -17.09 -4.02 12.88
CA THR A 62 -17.79 -5.23 13.30
C THR A 62 -17.14 -6.45 12.64
N PRO A 63 -17.02 -7.59 13.36
CA PRO A 63 -16.58 -8.84 12.75
C PRO A 63 -17.49 -9.22 11.58
N ALA A 64 -16.89 -9.78 10.54
CA ALA A 64 -17.67 -10.33 9.44
C ALA A 64 -18.68 -11.38 9.95
N ARG A 65 -19.95 -11.22 9.62
CA ARG A 65 -21.02 -12.13 10.02
C ARG A 65 -21.66 -12.74 8.77
N ASP A 66 -22.04 -14.00 8.86
CA ASP A 66 -22.84 -14.67 7.84
C ASP A 66 -24.34 -14.69 8.20
N SER A 67 -24.75 -13.89 9.17
CA SER A 67 -26.13 -13.77 9.68
C SER A 67 -26.64 -12.35 9.59
N ASP A 68 -27.94 -12.18 9.74
CA ASP A 68 -28.59 -10.87 9.80
C ASP A 68 -28.03 -10.04 10.98
N GLY A 69 -27.89 -8.75 10.77
CA GLY A 69 -27.39 -7.84 11.79
C GLY A 69 -26.83 -6.55 11.21
N MET A 70 -26.52 -5.63 12.11
CA MET A 70 -25.87 -4.37 11.76
C MET A 70 -24.35 -4.55 11.68
N ASP A 71 -23.76 -3.93 10.67
CA ASP A 71 -22.33 -3.85 10.44
C ASP A 71 -21.91 -2.38 10.39
N PHE A 72 -20.69 -2.08 10.85
CA PHE A 72 -20.08 -0.78 10.67
C PHE A 72 -18.56 -0.91 10.54
N SER A 73 -17.93 0.08 9.96
CA SER A 73 -16.49 0.23 9.94
C SER A 73 -16.12 1.69 10.07
N LEU A 74 -15.03 1.95 10.78
CA LEU A 74 -14.41 3.25 10.92
C LEU A 74 -12.89 3.06 10.84
N ASP A 75 -12.24 3.72 9.88
CA ASP A 75 -10.80 3.83 9.78
C ASP A 75 -10.43 5.28 9.48
N VAL A 76 -9.91 5.96 10.48
CA VAL A 76 -9.57 7.39 10.46
C VAL A 76 -8.15 7.60 10.96
N ARG A 77 -7.41 8.45 10.27
CA ARG A 77 -6.08 8.89 10.66
C ARG A 77 -6.02 10.40 10.77
N GLY A 78 -5.49 10.90 11.88
CA GLY A 78 -5.12 12.31 12.06
C GLY A 78 -3.61 12.48 12.06
N SER A 79 -3.11 13.57 11.50
CA SER A 79 -1.70 13.98 11.55
C SER A 79 -1.61 15.47 11.85
N GLU A 80 -0.71 15.84 12.73
CA GLU A 80 -0.38 17.21 13.11
C GLU A 80 1.13 17.43 12.99
N TYR A 81 1.54 18.62 12.59
CA TYR A 81 2.93 18.95 12.24
C TYR A 81 3.43 20.14 13.09
N PRO A 82 3.75 19.94 14.38
CA PRO A 82 4.02 21.03 15.32
C PRO A 82 5.21 21.92 14.96
N SER A 83 6.16 21.42 14.17
CA SER A 83 7.36 22.17 13.77
C SER A 83 7.25 22.90 12.42
N VAL A 84 6.11 22.77 11.73
CA VAL A 84 5.90 23.37 10.40
C VAL A 84 4.75 24.36 10.48
N SER A 85 5.06 25.63 10.58
CA SER A 85 4.07 26.71 10.84
C SER A 85 2.98 26.87 9.76
N ASN A 86 3.23 26.42 8.54
CA ASN A 86 2.31 26.60 7.41
C ASN A 86 1.68 25.27 6.95
N ARG A 87 1.73 24.23 7.78
CA ARG A 87 1.13 22.93 7.44
C ARG A 87 -0.03 22.63 8.37
N ASP A 88 -1.23 22.67 7.81
CA ASP A 88 -2.44 22.38 8.55
C ASP A 88 -2.51 20.91 9.02
N PRO A 89 -3.14 20.65 10.14
CA PRO A 89 -3.48 19.29 10.56
C PRO A 89 -4.31 18.59 9.49
N ARG A 90 -4.04 17.31 9.27
CA ARG A 90 -4.77 16.49 8.29
C ARG A 90 -5.60 15.43 9.00
N ILE A 91 -6.81 15.24 8.51
CA ILE A 91 -7.65 14.10 8.88
C ILE A 91 -7.95 13.35 7.58
N SER A 92 -7.58 12.08 7.54
CA SER A 92 -7.87 11.18 6.43
C SER A 92 -8.88 10.13 6.90
N VAL A 93 -9.94 9.96 6.15
CA VAL A 93 -10.95 8.93 6.37
C VAL A 93 -10.75 7.89 5.29
N TYR A 94 -10.40 6.68 5.68
CA TYR A 94 -10.23 5.56 4.76
C TYR A 94 -11.53 4.76 4.63
N ASP A 95 -12.20 4.56 5.75
CA ASP A 95 -13.44 3.82 5.85
C ASP A 95 -14.33 4.46 6.94
N ALA A 96 -15.58 4.72 6.65
CA ALA A 96 -16.54 5.28 7.61
C ALA A 96 -17.97 5.01 7.11
N TRP A 97 -18.47 3.81 7.40
CA TRP A 97 -19.79 3.41 6.95
C TRP A 97 -20.56 2.64 8.03
N VAL A 98 -21.86 2.68 7.89
CA VAL A 98 -22.81 1.86 8.63
C VAL A 98 -23.66 1.08 7.64
N GLY A 99 -24.07 -0.11 8.01
CA GLY A 99 -24.89 -0.96 7.18
C GLY A 99 -25.54 -2.10 7.92
N GLY A 100 -26.01 -3.07 7.19
CA GLY A 100 -26.61 -4.26 7.75
C GLY A 100 -26.70 -5.38 6.74
N ARG A 101 -26.92 -6.57 7.28
CA ARG A 101 -27.21 -7.78 6.51
C ARG A 101 -28.62 -8.26 6.83
N VAL A 102 -29.31 -8.70 5.81
CA VAL A 102 -30.67 -9.22 5.88
C VAL A 102 -30.79 -10.50 5.01
N ALA A 103 -31.90 -11.18 5.12
CA ALA A 103 -32.17 -12.41 4.37
C ALA A 103 -31.12 -13.52 4.67
N GLU A 104 -30.91 -13.82 5.95
CA GLU A 104 -29.93 -14.81 6.41
C GLU A 104 -28.49 -14.45 5.98
N GLY A 105 -28.14 -13.15 6.04
CA GLY A 105 -26.83 -12.64 5.66
C GLY A 105 -26.57 -12.56 4.16
N LYS A 106 -27.56 -12.90 3.33
CA LYS A 106 -27.41 -12.97 1.87
C LYS A 106 -27.41 -11.61 1.18
N VAL A 107 -28.01 -10.58 1.79
CA VAL A 107 -28.06 -9.23 1.25
C VAL A 107 -27.40 -8.28 2.24
N ALA A 108 -26.41 -7.51 1.79
CA ALA A 108 -25.76 -6.47 2.57
C ALA A 108 -26.01 -5.10 1.96
N VAL A 109 -26.32 -4.12 2.80
CA VAL A 109 -26.48 -2.70 2.44
C VAL A 109 -25.51 -1.90 3.29
N ARG A 110 -24.75 -0.97 2.66
CA ARG A 110 -23.83 -0.09 3.38
C ARG A 110 -23.99 1.33 2.89
N LEU A 111 -23.91 2.28 3.81
CA LEU A 111 -23.97 3.72 3.54
C LEU A 111 -22.81 4.43 4.22
N GLY A 112 -22.09 5.25 3.50
CA GLY A 112 -20.94 6.01 4.00
C GLY A 112 -19.75 5.94 3.07
N GLN A 113 -18.58 6.30 3.58
CA GLN A 113 -17.32 6.14 2.87
C GLN A 113 -16.84 4.71 3.03
N MET A 114 -16.68 4.00 1.94
CA MET A 114 -16.30 2.59 1.94
C MET A 114 -15.33 2.26 0.83
N TYR A 115 -14.66 1.13 1.00
CA TYR A 115 -13.77 0.58 0.01
C TYR A 115 -14.30 -0.79 -0.46
N VAL A 116 -14.65 -0.89 -1.73
CA VAL A 116 -15.07 -2.16 -2.35
C VAL A 116 -13.81 -2.92 -2.74
N ASN A 117 -13.30 -3.73 -1.81
CA ASN A 117 -12.00 -4.41 -1.92
C ASN A 117 -11.84 -5.25 -3.20
N ASP A 118 -12.95 -5.75 -3.75
CA ASP A 118 -12.96 -6.57 -4.96
C ASP A 118 -12.48 -5.82 -6.22
N LEU A 119 -12.59 -4.49 -6.21
CA LEU A 119 -12.28 -3.64 -7.35
C LEU A 119 -10.95 -2.88 -7.22
N GLY A 120 -10.13 -3.23 -6.21
CA GLY A 120 -8.83 -2.61 -6.01
C GLY A 120 -8.91 -1.08 -5.92
N SER A 121 -8.04 -0.37 -6.63
CA SER A 121 -7.95 1.09 -6.63
C SER A 121 -9.26 1.80 -7.02
N LEU A 122 -10.13 1.13 -7.75
CA LEU A 122 -11.41 1.66 -8.22
C LEU A 122 -12.51 1.60 -7.16
N GLY A 123 -12.31 0.86 -6.06
CA GLY A 123 -13.35 0.55 -5.07
C GLY A 123 -13.73 1.66 -4.10
N GLY A 124 -12.94 2.74 -3.99
CA GLY A 124 -13.23 3.83 -3.04
C GLY A 124 -14.46 4.65 -3.45
N VAL A 125 -15.47 4.74 -2.59
CA VAL A 125 -16.72 5.50 -2.83
C VAL A 125 -17.30 6.02 -1.52
N GLY A 126 -17.84 7.22 -1.57
CA GLY A 126 -18.68 7.78 -0.50
C GLY A 126 -20.15 7.81 -0.95
N GLY A 127 -20.93 6.83 -0.51
CA GLY A 127 -22.30 6.66 -0.99
C GLY A 127 -22.94 5.37 -0.51
N LEU A 128 -23.65 4.70 -1.40
CA LEU A 128 -24.40 3.47 -1.14
C LEU A 128 -23.71 2.28 -1.81
N SER A 129 -23.69 1.13 -1.13
CA SER A 129 -23.33 -0.17 -1.70
C SER A 129 -24.39 -1.20 -1.34
N LEU A 130 -24.74 -2.03 -2.33
CA LEU A 130 -25.61 -3.18 -2.19
C LEU A 130 -24.86 -4.43 -2.65
N GLU A 131 -24.92 -5.50 -1.88
CA GLU A 131 -24.31 -6.78 -2.20
C GLU A 131 -25.31 -7.90 -1.98
N ALA A 132 -25.45 -8.80 -2.94
CA ALA A 132 -26.28 -9.99 -2.84
C ALA A 132 -25.44 -11.25 -3.06
N ARG A 133 -25.65 -12.27 -2.22
CA ARG A 133 -24.93 -13.54 -2.26
C ARG A 133 -25.87 -14.69 -2.63
N ALA A 134 -25.50 -15.43 -3.66
CA ALA A 134 -26.17 -16.64 -4.11
C ALA A 134 -25.17 -17.81 -4.13
N GLY A 135 -25.11 -18.57 -3.04
CA GLY A 135 -24.13 -19.64 -2.86
C GLY A 135 -22.69 -19.11 -2.91
N LYS A 136 -21.94 -19.50 -3.95
CA LYS A 136 -20.55 -19.09 -4.17
C LYS A 136 -20.40 -17.81 -5.00
N VAL A 137 -21.51 -17.27 -5.49
CA VAL A 137 -21.50 -16.07 -6.33
C VAL A 137 -22.00 -14.90 -5.51
N ARG A 138 -21.33 -13.77 -5.68
CA ARG A 138 -21.66 -12.51 -5.04
C ARG A 138 -21.79 -11.44 -6.13
N PHE A 139 -22.88 -10.71 -6.11
CA PHE A 139 -23.16 -9.58 -6.99
C PHE A 139 -23.13 -8.32 -6.15
N GLY A 140 -22.43 -7.30 -6.61
CA GLY A 140 -22.39 -6.02 -5.94
C GLY A 140 -22.64 -4.87 -6.89
N LEU A 141 -23.22 -3.82 -6.35
CA LEU A 141 -23.34 -2.51 -7.01
C LEU A 141 -23.06 -1.42 -5.99
N PHE A 142 -22.52 -0.30 -6.45
CA PHE A 142 -22.23 0.84 -5.59
C PHE A 142 -22.33 2.14 -6.39
N GLY A 143 -22.53 3.24 -5.67
CA GLY A 143 -22.54 4.58 -6.28
C GLY A 143 -22.48 5.68 -5.24
N GLY A 144 -21.88 6.79 -5.64
CA GLY A 144 -21.68 7.96 -4.77
C GLY A 144 -20.69 8.96 -5.33
N LEU A 145 -20.01 9.65 -4.42
CA LEU A 145 -18.95 10.62 -4.71
C LEU A 145 -17.57 9.99 -4.52
N GLU A 146 -16.58 10.53 -5.19
CA GLU A 146 -15.20 10.12 -4.98
C GLU A 146 -14.64 10.71 -3.68
N PRO A 147 -14.11 9.87 -2.76
CA PRO A 147 -13.44 10.37 -1.57
C PRO A 147 -12.15 11.11 -1.92
N LYS A 148 -11.82 12.15 -1.16
CA LYS A 148 -10.49 12.78 -1.24
C LYS A 148 -9.44 11.82 -0.71
N GLY A 149 -8.33 11.64 -1.44
CA GLY A 149 -7.35 10.60 -1.14
C GLY A 149 -6.61 10.76 0.19
N PHE A 150 -6.40 11.99 0.66
CA PHE A 150 -5.58 12.29 1.85
C PHE A 150 -6.24 13.25 2.83
N GLU A 151 -7.49 13.61 2.61
CA GLU A 151 -8.26 14.54 3.42
C GLU A 151 -9.64 13.95 3.67
N ALA A 152 -10.28 14.38 4.77
CA ALA A 152 -11.67 14.06 4.99
C ALA A 152 -12.56 14.78 3.97
N GLY A 153 -13.58 14.08 3.46
CA GLY A 153 -14.57 14.62 2.56
C GLY A 153 -14.51 14.06 1.14
N TYR A 154 -15.25 14.68 0.26
CA TYR A 154 -15.48 14.19 -1.11
C TYR A 154 -15.13 15.24 -2.14
N VAL A 155 -14.87 14.80 -3.37
CA VAL A 155 -14.78 15.69 -4.54
C VAL A 155 -16.20 15.86 -5.09
N PRO A 156 -16.83 17.03 -4.90
CA PRO A 156 -18.30 17.16 -5.12
C PRO A 156 -18.71 16.95 -6.57
N ASP A 157 -17.85 17.29 -7.51
CA ASP A 157 -18.14 17.18 -8.96
C ASP A 157 -17.86 15.79 -9.52
N VAL A 158 -17.23 14.90 -8.73
CA VAL A 158 -16.82 13.58 -9.21
C VAL A 158 -17.72 12.50 -8.65
N LYS A 159 -18.51 11.92 -9.54
CA LYS A 159 -19.42 10.81 -9.28
C LYS A 159 -18.78 9.51 -9.72
N LYS A 160 -18.94 8.48 -8.90
CA LYS A 160 -18.41 7.15 -9.14
C LYS A 160 -19.49 6.11 -8.91
N GLY A 161 -19.54 5.12 -9.80
CA GLY A 161 -20.46 4.00 -9.64
C GLY A 161 -19.95 2.77 -10.36
N GLY A 162 -20.41 1.61 -9.94
CA GLY A 162 -19.98 0.36 -10.55
C GLY A 162 -20.83 -0.83 -10.14
N VAL A 163 -20.60 -1.90 -10.88
CA VAL A 163 -21.20 -3.23 -10.62
C VAL A 163 -20.09 -4.27 -10.68
N TYR A 164 -20.23 -5.34 -9.92
CA TYR A 164 -19.27 -6.43 -9.98
C TYR A 164 -19.94 -7.78 -9.69
N VAL A 165 -19.29 -8.83 -10.16
CA VAL A 165 -19.57 -10.21 -9.79
C VAL A 165 -18.29 -10.83 -9.24
N ALA A 166 -18.39 -11.51 -8.11
CA ALA A 166 -17.30 -12.24 -7.49
C ALA A 166 -17.71 -13.71 -7.31
N TYR A 167 -16.84 -14.63 -7.69
CA TYR A 167 -16.98 -16.05 -7.47
C TYR A 167 -15.99 -16.52 -6.41
N GLU A 168 -16.48 -17.15 -5.35
CA GLU A 168 -15.70 -17.73 -4.28
C GLU A 168 -15.71 -19.27 -4.41
N GLY A 169 -14.66 -19.79 -5.02
CA GLY A 169 -14.49 -21.21 -5.26
C GLY A 169 -13.93 -21.97 -4.06
N PRO A 170 -13.75 -23.28 -4.19
CA PRO A 170 -13.15 -24.11 -3.15
C PRO A 170 -11.68 -23.69 -2.91
N ARG A 171 -11.18 -23.93 -1.69
CA ARG A 171 -9.80 -23.66 -1.29
C ARG A 171 -9.38 -22.17 -1.38
N GLY A 172 -10.35 -21.24 -1.30
CA GLY A 172 -10.06 -19.80 -1.35
C GLY A 172 -9.89 -19.22 -2.77
N TRP A 173 -10.31 -19.92 -3.81
CA TRP A 173 -10.39 -19.35 -5.14
C TRP A 173 -11.30 -18.13 -5.12
N ARG A 174 -10.83 -17.05 -5.71
CA ARG A 174 -11.61 -15.82 -5.84
C ARG A 174 -11.39 -15.22 -7.22
N ASN A 175 -12.47 -15.04 -7.96
CA ASN A 175 -12.47 -14.39 -9.27
C ASN A 175 -13.47 -13.25 -9.23
N VAL A 176 -13.04 -12.08 -9.66
CA VAL A 176 -13.87 -10.87 -9.70
C VAL A 176 -13.81 -10.28 -11.08
N LEU A 177 -14.96 -9.87 -11.58
CA LEU A 177 -15.09 -9.04 -12.77
C LEU A 177 -16.04 -7.89 -12.42
N GLY A 178 -15.62 -6.67 -12.74
CA GLY A 178 -16.41 -5.49 -12.46
C GLY A 178 -16.32 -4.45 -13.56
N PHE A 179 -17.30 -3.55 -13.53
CA PHE A 179 -17.34 -2.37 -14.38
C PHE A 179 -17.50 -1.15 -13.48
N VAL A 180 -16.68 -0.11 -13.70
CA VAL A 180 -16.70 1.13 -12.94
C VAL A 180 -16.75 2.31 -13.91
N THR A 181 -17.64 3.25 -13.64
CA THR A 181 -17.68 4.55 -14.33
C THR A 181 -17.35 5.67 -13.37
N ILE A 182 -16.51 6.60 -13.80
CA ILE A 182 -16.12 7.81 -13.08
C ILE A 182 -16.47 9.00 -13.97
N ARG A 183 -17.24 9.95 -13.43
CA ARG A 183 -17.65 11.17 -14.13
C ARG A 183 -17.28 12.40 -13.33
N ASN A 184 -16.70 13.37 -14.00
CA ASN A 184 -16.45 14.68 -13.46
C ASN A 184 -17.42 15.65 -14.12
N GLN A 185 -18.38 16.17 -13.35
CA GLN A 185 -19.54 16.90 -13.88
C GLN A 185 -20.27 16.09 -14.97
N SER A 186 -20.35 16.59 -16.21
CA SER A 186 -20.96 15.92 -17.36
C SER A 186 -20.00 15.02 -18.14
N VAL A 187 -18.68 15.16 -17.94
CA VAL A 187 -17.66 14.44 -18.72
C VAL A 187 -17.34 13.09 -18.09
N VAL A 188 -17.26 12.05 -18.91
CA VAL A 188 -16.83 10.71 -18.46
C VAL A 188 -15.30 10.75 -18.30
N GLU A 189 -14.83 10.64 -17.09
CA GLU A 189 -13.39 10.59 -16.80
C GLU A 189 -12.81 9.22 -17.14
N ARG A 190 -13.47 8.14 -16.71
CA ARG A 190 -13.07 6.74 -16.99
C ARG A 190 -14.29 5.82 -17.05
N ASN A 191 -14.25 4.86 -17.97
CA ASN A 191 -15.09 3.67 -17.98
C ASN A 191 -14.19 2.45 -18.01
N VAL A 192 -14.16 1.69 -16.91
CA VAL A 192 -13.15 0.66 -16.66
C VAL A 192 -13.79 -0.69 -16.46
N VAL A 193 -13.29 -1.69 -17.16
CA VAL A 193 -13.51 -3.10 -16.81
C VAL A 193 -12.34 -3.52 -15.93
N ALA A 194 -12.64 -3.95 -14.71
CA ALA A 194 -11.65 -4.43 -13.74
C ALA A 194 -11.81 -5.92 -13.50
N MET A 195 -10.69 -6.63 -13.36
CA MET A 195 -10.68 -8.05 -13.01
C MET A 195 -9.65 -8.33 -11.93
N SER A 196 -9.95 -9.30 -11.07
CA SER A 196 -9.02 -9.82 -10.08
C SER A 196 -9.24 -11.32 -9.91
N ASN A 197 -8.18 -12.10 -10.01
CA ASN A 197 -8.23 -13.54 -9.91
C ASN A 197 -7.17 -14.02 -8.90
N TYR A 198 -7.59 -14.80 -7.91
CA TYR A 198 -6.72 -15.52 -7.00
C TYR A 198 -7.03 -17.01 -7.11
N ILE A 199 -6.09 -17.80 -7.59
CA ILE A 199 -6.28 -19.19 -7.95
C ILE A 199 -5.19 -20.03 -7.28
N PRO A 200 -5.43 -20.57 -6.05
CA PRO A 200 -4.56 -21.53 -5.44
C PRO A 200 -4.82 -22.93 -6.01
N VAL A 201 -3.78 -23.59 -6.51
CA VAL A 201 -3.84 -24.96 -7.01
C VAL A 201 -3.09 -25.89 -6.04
N GLY A 202 -3.83 -26.48 -5.12
CA GLY A 202 -3.27 -27.23 -4.02
C GLY A 202 -2.46 -26.33 -3.07
N GLN A 203 -1.38 -26.90 -2.49
CA GLN A 203 -0.45 -26.16 -1.63
C GLN A 203 0.80 -25.68 -2.37
N LYS A 204 0.97 -26.09 -3.63
CA LYS A 204 2.23 -25.95 -4.37
C LYS A 204 2.22 -24.84 -5.38
N PHE A 205 1.06 -24.42 -5.85
CA PHE A 205 0.96 -23.39 -6.88
C PHE A 205 -0.14 -22.38 -6.54
N PHE A 206 0.13 -21.11 -6.76
CA PHE A 206 -0.92 -20.11 -6.85
C PHE A 206 -0.64 -19.14 -8.00
N LEU A 207 -1.73 -18.62 -8.56
CA LEU A 207 -1.73 -17.53 -9.53
C LEU A 207 -2.57 -16.39 -8.97
N TYR A 208 -2.01 -15.20 -8.99
CA TYR A 208 -2.75 -13.96 -8.78
C TYR A 208 -2.65 -13.10 -10.02
N GLN A 209 -3.78 -12.53 -10.41
CA GLN A 209 -3.89 -11.61 -11.53
C GLN A 209 -4.85 -10.50 -11.17
N ALA A 210 -4.49 -9.25 -11.48
CA ALA A 210 -5.36 -8.10 -11.42
C ALA A 210 -5.15 -7.25 -12.66
N GLY A 211 -6.24 -6.66 -13.19
CA GLY A 211 -6.15 -5.86 -14.41
C GLY A 211 -7.27 -4.84 -14.52
N GLU A 212 -6.98 -3.74 -15.20
CA GLU A 212 -7.91 -2.67 -15.55
C GLU A 212 -7.79 -2.37 -17.05
N TYR A 213 -8.92 -2.33 -17.73
CA TYR A 213 -9.02 -1.98 -19.14
C TYR A 213 -10.00 -0.80 -19.29
N ASP A 214 -9.51 0.34 -19.73
CA ASP A 214 -10.34 1.50 -20.04
C ASP A 214 -11.04 1.28 -21.38
N LEU A 215 -12.39 1.37 -21.39
CA LEU A 215 -13.20 1.20 -22.61
C LEU A 215 -13.08 2.39 -23.56
N THR A 216 -12.81 3.56 -23.00
CA THR A 216 -12.61 4.82 -23.73
C THR A 216 -11.35 5.49 -23.22
N GLY A 217 -10.72 6.32 -24.04
CA GLY A 217 -9.65 7.19 -23.58
C GLY A 217 -10.16 8.20 -22.54
N PRO A 218 -9.22 8.89 -21.83
CA PRO A 218 -9.54 9.88 -20.80
C PRO A 218 -10.48 10.98 -21.32
N GLY A 219 -11.52 11.27 -20.56
CA GLY A 219 -12.51 12.27 -20.96
C GLY A 219 -13.33 11.88 -22.21
N GLY A 220 -13.31 10.61 -22.61
CA GLY A 220 -13.92 10.16 -23.86
C GLY A 220 -13.09 10.48 -25.10
N LEU A 221 -11.87 10.99 -24.95
CA LEU A 221 -10.95 11.31 -26.05
C LEU A 221 -10.08 10.08 -26.37
N GLY A 222 -9.98 9.76 -27.64
CA GLY A 222 -9.14 8.67 -28.12
C GLY A 222 -9.68 7.27 -27.81
N THR A 223 -8.84 6.28 -27.98
CA THR A 223 -9.16 4.86 -27.76
C THR A 223 -8.86 4.43 -26.35
N GLY A 224 -9.68 3.52 -25.81
CA GLY A 224 -9.38 2.83 -24.57
C GLY A 224 -8.16 1.93 -24.68
N GLY A 225 -7.86 1.22 -23.61
CA GLY A 225 -6.72 0.29 -23.58
C GLY A 225 -6.46 -0.30 -22.21
N LEU A 226 -5.49 -1.19 -22.16
CA LEU A 226 -4.99 -1.77 -20.93
C LEU A 226 -4.25 -0.69 -20.12
N THR A 227 -4.74 -0.37 -18.93
CA THR A 227 -4.14 0.65 -18.06
C THR A 227 -3.40 0.06 -16.89
N PHE A 228 -3.77 -1.16 -16.49
CA PHE A 228 -3.09 -1.90 -15.46
C PHE A 228 -3.21 -3.39 -15.69
N LEU A 229 -2.11 -4.12 -15.56
CA LEU A 229 -2.08 -5.57 -15.45
C LEU A 229 -0.98 -5.98 -14.51
N PHE A 230 -1.31 -6.75 -13.50
CA PHE A 230 -0.36 -7.40 -12.61
C PHE A 230 -0.63 -8.89 -12.60
N VAL A 231 0.39 -9.69 -12.86
CA VAL A 231 0.33 -11.14 -12.81
C VAL A 231 1.48 -11.64 -11.95
N THR A 232 1.21 -12.47 -10.98
CA THR A 232 2.24 -13.20 -10.26
C THR A 232 1.86 -14.66 -10.12
N ALA A 233 2.81 -15.53 -10.40
CA ALA A 233 2.70 -16.97 -10.22
C ALA A 233 3.78 -17.46 -9.28
N ARG A 234 3.42 -18.35 -8.38
CA ARG A 234 4.33 -18.98 -7.43
C ARG A 234 4.17 -20.49 -7.53
N TRP A 235 5.29 -21.18 -7.64
CA TRP A 235 5.35 -22.62 -7.65
C TRP A 235 6.35 -23.13 -6.60
N ALA A 236 5.88 -23.90 -5.63
CA ALA A 236 6.67 -24.48 -4.56
C ALA A 236 6.47 -26.02 -4.56
N PRO A 237 7.16 -26.76 -5.45
CA PRO A 237 7.00 -28.22 -5.55
C PRO A 237 7.39 -28.94 -4.27
N THR A 238 8.33 -28.37 -3.51
CA THR A 238 8.76 -28.84 -2.21
C THR A 238 8.70 -27.73 -1.18
N ARG A 239 8.89 -28.03 0.09
CA ARG A 239 8.99 -27.01 1.16
C ARG A 239 10.27 -26.20 1.09
N THR A 240 11.29 -26.73 0.42
CA THR A 240 12.65 -26.14 0.36
C THR A 240 12.94 -25.43 -0.95
N PHE A 241 12.06 -25.52 -1.94
CA PHE A 241 12.27 -24.91 -3.25
C PHE A 241 11.02 -24.14 -3.73
N GLU A 242 11.22 -22.91 -4.15
CA GLU A 242 10.16 -22.02 -4.64
C GLU A 242 10.65 -21.23 -5.85
N VAL A 243 9.79 -21.11 -6.86
CA VAL A 243 9.96 -20.20 -8.00
C VAL A 243 8.79 -19.25 -8.03
N GLN A 244 9.07 -17.98 -8.20
CA GLN A 244 8.07 -16.93 -8.38
C GLN A 244 8.37 -16.17 -9.67
N GLY A 245 7.36 -15.96 -10.49
CA GLY A 245 7.40 -15.09 -11.67
C GLY A 245 6.39 -13.96 -11.51
N GLN A 246 6.70 -12.79 -12.05
CA GLN A 246 5.77 -11.66 -12.08
C GLN A 246 5.89 -10.87 -13.38
N TYR A 247 4.76 -10.31 -13.80
CA TYR A 247 4.66 -9.33 -14.85
C TYR A 247 3.77 -8.18 -14.41
N GLN A 248 4.17 -6.97 -14.71
CA GLN A 248 3.40 -5.77 -14.43
C GLN A 248 3.42 -4.86 -15.64
N HIS A 249 2.25 -4.42 -16.04
CA HIS A 249 2.03 -3.35 -17.02
C HIS A 249 1.29 -2.23 -16.34
N GLY A 250 1.70 -0.99 -16.57
CA GLY A 250 1.03 0.19 -16.04
C GLY A 250 1.02 1.31 -17.06
N ARG A 251 -0.13 1.96 -17.21
CA ARG A 251 -0.29 3.20 -17.98
C ARG A 251 -0.83 4.29 -17.04
N SER A 252 0.05 5.20 -16.66
CA SER A 252 -0.32 6.33 -15.80
C SER A 252 -0.72 7.52 -16.66
N ILE A 253 -2.01 7.87 -16.62
CA ILE A 253 -2.58 9.05 -17.29
C ILE A 253 -3.20 9.94 -16.24
N ASP A 254 -2.95 11.23 -16.29
CA ASP A 254 -3.64 12.22 -15.45
C ASP A 254 -5.04 12.51 -16.02
N THR A 255 -5.93 11.53 -15.85
CA THR A 255 -7.30 11.60 -16.35
C THR A 255 -8.06 12.79 -15.76
N ARG A 256 -7.75 13.17 -14.52
CA ARG A 256 -8.38 14.28 -13.82
C ARG A 256 -8.06 15.61 -14.48
N THR A 257 -6.79 15.91 -14.73
CA THR A 257 -6.36 17.15 -15.40
C THR A 257 -6.93 17.24 -16.81
N ILE A 258 -6.88 16.14 -17.58
CA ILE A 258 -7.45 16.06 -18.92
C ILE A 258 -8.94 16.43 -18.92
N THR A 259 -9.70 15.85 -17.98
CA THR A 259 -11.14 16.10 -17.88
C THR A 259 -11.46 17.53 -17.46
N GLN A 260 -10.66 18.10 -16.54
CA GLN A 260 -10.77 19.51 -16.15
C GLN A 260 -10.48 20.47 -17.30
N ASP A 261 -9.49 20.16 -18.13
CA ASP A 261 -9.19 20.96 -19.33
C ASP A 261 -10.34 20.92 -20.32
N GLN A 262 -10.95 19.75 -20.56
CA GLN A 262 -12.15 19.64 -21.38
C GLN A 262 -13.34 20.44 -20.84
N ILE A 263 -13.62 20.35 -19.53
CA ILE A 263 -14.69 21.12 -18.89
C ILE A 263 -14.45 22.62 -19.02
N ALA A 264 -13.19 23.04 -18.94
CA ALA A 264 -12.79 24.44 -19.09
C ALA A 264 -12.68 24.90 -20.56
N GLY A 265 -12.94 24.02 -21.54
CA GLY A 265 -12.79 24.34 -22.98
C GLY A 265 -11.34 24.55 -23.41
N ARG A 266 -10.38 24.02 -22.64
CA ARG A 266 -8.95 24.09 -22.98
C ARG A 266 -8.56 22.94 -23.90
N PRO A 267 -7.62 23.16 -24.85
CA PRO A 267 -7.12 22.10 -25.69
C PRO A 267 -6.34 21.06 -24.85
N VAL A 268 -6.59 19.78 -25.09
CA VAL A 268 -5.87 18.67 -24.47
C VAL A 268 -4.70 18.28 -25.36
N ASP A 269 -3.48 18.25 -24.80
CA ASP A 269 -2.29 17.82 -25.51
C ASP A 269 -2.37 16.30 -25.80
N ALA A 270 -2.10 15.91 -27.04
CA ALA A 270 -2.07 14.50 -27.47
C ALA A 270 -1.09 13.66 -26.64
N LYS A 271 0.05 14.23 -26.23
CA LYS A 271 1.02 13.55 -25.37
C LYS A 271 0.47 13.22 -23.99
N SER A 272 -0.45 14.03 -23.46
CA SER A 272 -1.12 13.76 -22.19
C SER A 272 -2.03 12.55 -22.27
N LEU A 273 -2.57 12.26 -23.45
CA LEU A 273 -3.41 11.07 -23.71
C LEU A 273 -2.60 9.77 -23.78
N ASP A 274 -1.34 9.85 -24.20
CA ASP A 274 -0.46 8.65 -24.27
C ASP A 274 -0.06 8.17 -22.87
N GLY A 275 0.13 9.10 -21.93
CA GLY A 275 0.51 8.81 -20.57
C GLY A 275 1.92 8.23 -20.44
N PHE A 276 2.24 7.81 -19.23
CA PHE A 276 3.48 7.10 -18.94
C PHE A 276 3.20 5.60 -18.90
N LEU A 277 3.78 4.86 -19.86
CA LEU A 277 3.72 3.39 -19.94
C LEU A 277 4.96 2.81 -19.27
N PHE A 278 4.77 1.78 -18.47
CA PHE A 278 5.88 0.97 -17.99
C PHE A 278 5.51 -0.51 -18.00
N ASP A 279 6.49 -1.33 -18.31
CA ASP A 279 6.43 -2.78 -18.26
C ASP A 279 7.54 -3.29 -17.37
N SER A 280 7.23 -4.20 -16.47
CA SER A 280 8.18 -4.88 -15.61
C SER A 280 7.91 -6.38 -15.65
N MET A 281 8.96 -7.17 -15.88
CA MET A 281 8.87 -8.63 -15.81
C MET A 281 10.07 -9.21 -15.09
N GLY A 282 9.87 -10.30 -14.40
CA GLY A 282 10.98 -10.96 -13.75
C GLY A 282 10.57 -12.15 -12.92
N GLY A 283 11.56 -12.72 -12.24
CA GLY A 283 11.32 -13.86 -11.38
C GLY A 283 12.41 -14.04 -10.33
N ARG A 284 12.08 -14.86 -9.36
CA ARG A 284 12.93 -15.19 -8.23
C ARG A 284 12.87 -16.68 -7.96
N VAL A 285 14.02 -17.27 -7.67
CA VAL A 285 14.16 -18.62 -7.15
C VAL A 285 14.60 -18.52 -5.70
N THR A 286 13.97 -19.30 -4.82
CA THR A 286 14.29 -19.38 -3.40
C THR A 286 14.56 -20.84 -3.04
N VAL A 287 15.65 -21.09 -2.33
CA VAL A 287 16.04 -22.41 -1.87
C VAL A 287 16.29 -22.37 -0.36
N GLU A 288 15.71 -23.28 0.39
CA GLU A 288 16.08 -23.52 1.77
C GLU A 288 17.29 -24.48 1.77
N ALA A 289 18.50 -23.89 1.81
CA ALA A 289 19.75 -24.63 1.72
C ALA A 289 20.03 -25.47 2.97
N LEU A 290 19.63 -24.97 4.13
CA LEU A 290 19.66 -25.64 5.44
C LEU A 290 18.38 -25.28 6.18
N ARG A 291 18.02 -26.05 7.20
CA ARG A 291 16.83 -25.76 8.01
C ARG A 291 16.92 -24.35 8.61
N GLY A 292 15.99 -23.47 8.20
CA GLY A 292 15.93 -22.08 8.62
C GLY A 292 16.85 -21.13 7.84
N LEU A 293 17.67 -21.63 6.90
CA LEU A 293 18.50 -20.80 6.02
C LEU A 293 17.93 -20.82 4.60
N ARG A 294 17.43 -19.70 4.14
CA ARG A 294 16.91 -19.49 2.78
C ARG A 294 17.84 -18.58 1.99
N VAL A 295 18.11 -18.98 0.76
CA VAL A 295 18.87 -18.19 -0.22
C VAL A 295 17.99 -17.96 -1.41
N TRP A 296 18.03 -16.75 -1.97
CA TRP A 296 17.29 -16.43 -3.18
C TRP A 296 18.10 -15.62 -4.16
N GLY A 297 17.76 -15.80 -5.44
CA GLY A 297 18.25 -14.98 -6.54
C GLY A 297 17.10 -14.62 -7.47
N GLY A 298 17.13 -13.41 -8.01
CA GLY A 298 16.09 -12.91 -8.92
C GLY A 298 16.67 -12.04 -10.01
N TYR A 299 15.93 -11.99 -11.13
CA TYR A 299 16.23 -11.12 -12.26
C TYR A 299 14.94 -10.45 -12.73
N TYR A 300 15.03 -9.14 -12.97
CA TYR A 300 13.91 -8.32 -13.41
C TYR A 300 14.35 -7.39 -14.52
N GLN A 301 13.42 -7.11 -15.43
CA GLN A 301 13.59 -6.14 -16.51
C GLN A 301 12.46 -5.13 -16.43
N ASP A 302 12.80 -3.84 -16.54
CA ASP A 302 11.85 -2.73 -16.53
C ASP A 302 12.05 -1.90 -17.80
N LYS A 303 10.96 -1.58 -18.52
CA LYS A 303 10.94 -0.74 -19.71
C LYS A 303 9.85 0.31 -19.58
N ASN A 304 10.06 1.49 -20.17
CA ASN A 304 9.04 2.54 -20.24
C ASN A 304 9.00 3.18 -21.63
N ASN A 305 7.96 3.99 -21.89
CA ASN A 305 7.76 4.64 -23.20
C ASN A 305 8.46 6.01 -23.35
N ARG A 306 9.23 6.46 -22.35
CA ARG A 306 9.96 7.72 -22.44
C ARG A 306 11.31 7.58 -23.12
N ASP A 307 11.85 6.39 -23.07
CA ASP A 307 13.09 6.00 -23.75
C ASP A 307 13.03 4.51 -24.11
N ASP A 308 13.87 4.09 -25.04
CA ASP A 308 13.96 2.70 -25.50
C ASP A 308 14.92 1.85 -24.67
N VAL A 309 15.36 2.37 -23.50
CA VAL A 309 16.35 1.70 -22.67
C VAL A 309 15.68 0.75 -21.69
N THR A 310 16.09 -0.51 -21.72
CA THR A 310 15.68 -1.52 -20.73
C THR A 310 16.59 -1.47 -19.52
N SER A 311 16.00 -1.32 -18.34
CA SER A 311 16.67 -1.43 -17.06
C SER A 311 16.68 -2.89 -16.61
N ASN A 312 17.83 -3.38 -16.18
CA ASN A 312 18.00 -4.75 -15.69
C ASN A 312 18.32 -4.71 -14.20
N ARG A 313 17.62 -5.51 -13.41
CA ARG A 313 17.85 -5.61 -11.96
C ARG A 313 18.15 -7.05 -11.56
N LEU A 314 19.29 -7.23 -10.91
CA LEU A 314 19.67 -8.46 -10.23
C LEU A 314 19.40 -8.31 -8.73
N LEU A 315 18.86 -9.33 -8.12
CA LEU A 315 18.55 -9.39 -6.71
C LEU A 315 19.11 -10.69 -6.13
N PHE A 316 19.89 -10.59 -5.06
CA PHE A 316 20.38 -11.74 -4.30
C PHE A 316 20.08 -11.52 -2.83
N GLY A 317 19.84 -12.60 -2.12
CA GLY A 317 19.68 -12.46 -0.68
C GLY A 317 19.71 -13.80 0.04
N LEU A 318 19.85 -13.67 1.34
CA LEU A 318 19.75 -14.77 2.27
C LEU A 318 18.97 -14.34 3.52
N SER A 319 18.27 -15.28 4.13
CA SER A 319 17.67 -15.10 5.46
C SER A 319 17.88 -16.37 6.28
N ALA A 320 18.28 -16.19 7.52
CA ALA A 320 18.41 -17.26 8.49
C ALA A 320 17.53 -16.92 9.69
N MET A 321 16.59 -17.78 10.02
CA MET A 321 15.68 -17.62 11.16
C MET A 321 16.13 -18.48 12.32
N ASN A 322 16.11 -17.90 13.51
CA ASN A 322 16.48 -18.59 14.76
C ASN A 322 17.84 -19.30 14.66
N VAL A 323 18.84 -18.55 14.20
CA VAL A 323 20.20 -19.05 13.94
C VAL A 323 20.73 -19.80 15.18
N LEU A 324 21.11 -21.07 15.00
CA LEU A 324 21.61 -21.93 16.05
C LEU A 324 20.72 -21.99 17.31
N GLN A 325 19.40 -21.79 17.17
CA GLN A 325 18.44 -21.74 18.27
C GLN A 325 18.66 -20.61 19.30
N THR A 326 19.37 -19.55 18.90
CA THR A 326 19.69 -18.40 19.76
C THR A 326 18.58 -17.33 19.77
N GLY A 327 17.54 -17.51 18.97
CA GLY A 327 16.51 -16.48 18.74
C GLY A 327 17.00 -15.33 17.84
N LEU A 328 18.14 -15.47 17.17
CA LEU A 328 18.66 -14.49 16.22
C LEU A 328 18.10 -14.75 14.82
N ASP A 329 17.59 -13.70 14.20
CA ASP A 329 17.18 -13.68 12.80
C ASP A 329 18.14 -12.79 12.01
N LEU A 330 18.58 -13.27 10.85
CA LEU A 330 19.51 -12.57 9.97
C LEU A 330 18.90 -12.45 8.57
N THR A 331 19.03 -11.27 7.97
CA THR A 331 18.69 -11.06 6.55
C THR A 331 19.77 -10.22 5.90
N ALA A 332 20.22 -10.62 4.72
CA ALA A 332 21.09 -9.82 3.88
C ALA A 332 20.58 -9.83 2.44
N THR A 333 20.62 -8.68 1.77
CA THR A 333 20.16 -8.53 0.39
C THR A 333 21.11 -7.63 -0.39
N ASP A 334 21.42 -8.02 -1.62
CA ASP A 334 22.14 -7.24 -2.63
C ASP A 334 21.19 -7.01 -3.82
N SER A 335 21.03 -5.76 -4.24
CA SER A 335 20.23 -5.36 -5.40
C SER A 335 21.06 -4.48 -6.32
N ARG A 336 21.19 -4.89 -7.57
CA ARG A 336 21.94 -4.16 -8.59
C ARG A 336 21.04 -3.87 -9.77
N THR A 337 20.85 -2.60 -10.05
CA THR A 337 20.07 -2.12 -11.18
C THR A 337 21.00 -1.42 -12.15
N ASN A 338 20.94 -1.82 -13.41
CA ASN A 338 21.69 -1.19 -14.49
C ASN A 338 20.73 -0.74 -15.58
N ARG A 339 20.80 0.55 -15.91
CA ARG A 339 20.12 1.15 -17.05
C ARG A 339 21.20 1.68 -18.00
N PRO A 340 21.49 0.96 -19.10
CA PRO A 340 22.57 1.30 -20.01
C PRO A 340 22.49 2.76 -20.49
N GLY A 341 23.62 3.46 -20.46
CA GLY A 341 23.72 4.84 -20.95
C GLY A 341 23.07 5.93 -20.08
N SER A 342 22.45 5.59 -18.95
CA SER A 342 21.79 6.60 -18.10
C SER A 342 22.11 6.47 -16.62
N SER A 343 21.94 5.31 -16.02
CA SER A 343 22.13 5.18 -14.57
C SER A 343 22.42 3.74 -14.14
N SER A 344 23.09 3.59 -13.01
CA SER A 344 23.13 2.35 -12.24
C SER A 344 22.82 2.63 -10.77
N TYR A 345 22.31 1.61 -10.09
CA TYR A 345 21.98 1.69 -8.68
C TYR A 345 22.33 0.37 -8.00
N ASP A 346 23.22 0.43 -7.02
CA ASP A 346 23.62 -0.70 -6.19
C ASP A 346 23.16 -0.46 -4.75
N ALA A 347 22.49 -1.43 -4.15
CA ALA A 347 22.02 -1.33 -2.78
C ALA A 347 22.27 -2.61 -2.00
N TRP A 348 22.80 -2.45 -0.79
CA TRP A 348 22.95 -3.51 0.20
C TRP A 348 22.05 -3.25 1.38
N TYR A 349 21.44 -4.29 1.87
CA TYR A 349 20.66 -4.27 3.10
C TYR A 349 21.05 -5.44 3.98
N PHE A 350 21.22 -5.15 5.26
CA PHE A 350 21.50 -6.11 6.30
C PHE A 350 20.59 -5.86 7.49
N SER A 351 20.01 -6.91 8.05
CA SER A 351 19.13 -6.86 9.20
C SER A 351 19.48 -7.97 10.19
N LEU A 352 19.58 -7.61 11.46
CA LEU A 352 19.75 -8.52 12.58
C LEU A 352 18.60 -8.33 13.55
N GLY A 353 17.77 -9.35 13.70
CA GLY A 353 16.64 -9.38 14.62
C GLY A 353 16.88 -10.32 15.79
N ARG A 354 16.32 -10.01 16.96
CA ARG A 354 16.34 -10.91 18.11
C ARG A 354 15.09 -10.80 18.95
N SER A 355 14.50 -11.95 19.24
CA SER A 355 13.45 -12.07 20.24
C SER A 355 14.06 -12.18 21.63
N LEU A 356 13.65 -11.28 22.53
CA LEU A 356 13.99 -11.31 23.96
C LEU A 356 12.74 -11.73 24.74
N GLY A 357 12.66 -13.01 25.01
CA GLY A 357 11.44 -13.61 25.53
C GLY A 357 10.30 -13.60 24.50
N SER A 358 9.05 -13.60 24.98
CA SER A 358 7.85 -13.60 24.11
C SER A 358 7.31 -12.19 23.81
N SER A 359 7.84 -11.17 24.47
CA SER A 359 7.25 -9.84 24.45
C SER A 359 8.06 -8.77 23.75
N LEU A 360 9.37 -8.92 23.64
CA LEU A 360 10.25 -7.91 23.07
C LEU A 360 11.00 -8.46 21.85
N TYR A 361 10.90 -7.73 20.73
CA TYR A 361 11.68 -7.99 19.53
C TYR A 361 12.52 -6.76 19.18
N LEU A 362 13.82 -6.94 19.02
CA LEU A 362 14.77 -5.91 18.64
C LEU A 362 15.29 -6.17 17.23
N THR A 363 15.46 -5.11 16.45
CA THR A 363 16.02 -5.17 15.09
C THR A 363 17.06 -4.09 14.91
N LEU A 364 18.21 -4.48 14.39
CA LEU A 364 19.27 -3.59 13.91
C LEU A 364 19.35 -3.73 12.39
N ASP A 365 19.14 -2.62 11.68
CA ASP A 365 19.20 -2.58 10.23
C ASP A 365 20.34 -1.67 9.76
N TYR A 366 20.98 -2.10 8.72
CA TYR A 366 21.96 -1.31 7.96
C TYR A 366 21.63 -1.39 6.48
N SER A 367 21.59 -0.26 5.80
CA SER A 367 21.53 -0.24 4.35
C SER A 367 22.47 0.81 3.78
N THR A 368 23.02 0.50 2.62
CA THR A 368 23.80 1.45 1.83
C THR A 368 23.38 1.38 0.39
N SER A 369 23.42 2.51 -0.30
CA SER A 369 23.18 2.58 -1.72
C SER A 369 24.18 3.50 -2.40
N LEU A 370 24.51 3.16 -3.63
CA LEU A 370 25.32 3.95 -4.54
C LEU A 370 24.56 4.07 -5.85
N SER A 371 24.30 5.29 -6.28
CA SER A 371 23.74 5.58 -7.61
C SER A 371 24.84 6.16 -8.49
N VAL A 372 24.79 5.86 -9.77
CA VAL A 372 25.59 6.53 -10.80
C VAL A 372 24.62 7.10 -11.81
N LEU A 373 24.54 8.42 -11.87
CA LEU A 373 23.66 9.15 -12.77
C LEU A 373 24.50 9.81 -13.87
N GLN A 374 24.19 9.52 -15.12
CA GLN A 374 24.80 10.17 -16.29
C GLN A 374 23.78 11.12 -16.89
N LEU A 375 24.05 12.41 -16.80
CA LEU A 375 23.21 13.45 -17.33
C LEU A 375 23.95 14.08 -18.51
N THR A 376 23.40 13.89 -19.73
CA THR A 376 23.93 14.52 -20.93
C THR A 376 23.03 15.70 -21.31
N ASP A 377 23.60 16.88 -21.38
CA ASP A 377 22.89 18.09 -21.80
C ASP A 377 22.67 18.11 -23.33
N SER A 378 21.91 19.08 -23.81
CA SER A 378 21.64 19.26 -25.24
C SER A 378 22.89 19.62 -26.06
N GLY A 379 23.98 20.03 -25.42
CA GLY A 379 25.30 20.32 -26.01
C GLY A 379 26.22 19.09 -26.06
N GLY A 380 25.76 17.92 -25.55
CA GLY A 380 26.54 16.67 -25.51
C GLY A 380 27.50 16.58 -24.33
N LEU A 381 27.50 17.55 -23.39
CA LEU A 381 28.28 17.46 -22.16
C LEU A 381 27.65 16.44 -21.21
N THR A 382 28.41 15.40 -20.84
CA THR A 382 27.95 14.39 -19.87
C THR A 382 28.50 14.69 -18.50
N VAL A 383 27.62 14.93 -17.54
CA VAL A 383 27.94 15.05 -16.11
C VAL A 383 27.61 13.74 -15.42
N VAL A 384 28.59 13.19 -14.70
CA VAL A 384 28.41 11.98 -13.89
C VAL A 384 28.28 12.37 -12.43
N ASN A 385 27.11 12.11 -11.84
CA ASN A 385 26.85 12.29 -10.42
C ASN A 385 26.80 10.91 -9.74
N ARG A 386 27.37 10.78 -8.54
CA ARG A 386 27.47 9.51 -7.80
C ARG A 386 26.95 9.64 -6.37
N PRO A 387 25.65 9.94 -6.20
CA PRO A 387 25.10 10.05 -4.86
C PRO A 387 25.17 8.72 -4.12
N SER A 388 25.59 8.79 -2.88
CA SER A 388 25.64 7.66 -1.96
C SER A 388 24.79 7.91 -0.73
N SER A 389 24.24 6.85 -0.15
CA SER A 389 23.54 6.95 1.13
C SER A 389 23.82 5.77 2.04
N ARG A 390 23.84 6.01 3.34
CA ARG A 390 23.95 4.99 4.39
C ARG A 390 22.90 5.23 5.44
N ARG A 391 22.19 4.18 5.78
CA ARG A 391 21.14 4.23 6.80
C ARG A 391 21.41 3.20 7.89
N TYR A 392 21.33 3.63 9.10
CA TYR A 392 21.37 2.81 10.31
C TYR A 392 20.06 2.95 11.05
N SER A 393 19.46 1.85 11.46
CA SER A 393 18.21 1.85 12.21
C SER A 393 18.27 0.84 13.34
N LEU A 394 17.81 1.25 14.51
CA LEU A 394 17.54 0.38 15.65
C LEU A 394 16.07 0.50 16.01
N SER A 395 15.37 -0.62 16.00
CA SER A 395 13.95 -0.69 16.31
C SER A 395 13.68 -1.68 17.42
N GLY A 396 12.70 -1.37 18.26
CA GLY A 396 12.18 -2.27 19.28
C GLY A 396 10.66 -2.32 19.24
N ILE A 397 10.10 -3.53 19.26
CA ILE A 397 8.66 -3.76 19.40
C ILE A 397 8.46 -4.50 20.71
N TRP A 398 7.80 -3.86 21.64
CA TRP A 398 7.48 -4.43 22.94
C TRP A 398 5.98 -4.66 23.08
N ASN A 399 5.56 -5.91 23.12
CA ASN A 399 4.19 -6.31 23.42
C ASN A 399 4.05 -6.41 24.95
N VAL A 400 3.71 -5.26 25.58
CA VAL A 400 3.54 -5.17 27.04
C VAL A 400 2.42 -6.09 27.52
N SER A 401 1.37 -6.19 26.72
CA SER A 401 0.26 -7.11 26.91
C SER A 401 -0.32 -7.54 25.55
N ARG A 402 -1.32 -8.39 25.54
CA ARG A 402 -2.04 -8.74 24.31
C ARG A 402 -2.76 -7.53 23.70
N ALA A 403 -3.20 -6.61 24.53
CA ALA A 403 -3.92 -5.41 24.11
C ALA A 403 -3.01 -4.21 23.84
N PHE A 404 -1.78 -4.20 24.34
CA PHE A 404 -0.94 -3.01 24.27
C PHE A 404 0.48 -3.31 23.78
N SER A 405 0.93 -2.54 22.81
CA SER A 405 2.30 -2.61 22.29
C SER A 405 2.93 -1.21 22.15
N VAL A 406 4.24 -1.18 22.31
CA VAL A 406 5.10 -0.01 22.16
C VAL A 406 6.10 -0.29 21.04
N ILE A 407 6.28 0.69 20.16
CA ILE A 407 7.28 0.64 19.08
C ILE A 407 8.21 1.84 19.29
N VAL A 408 9.51 1.60 19.30
CA VAL A 408 10.54 2.65 19.35
C VAL A 408 11.49 2.41 18.18
N THR A 409 11.78 3.47 17.41
CA THR A 409 12.77 3.39 16.34
C THR A 409 13.69 4.62 16.40
N GLY A 410 14.98 4.39 16.34
CA GLY A 410 16.01 5.40 16.08
C GLY A 410 16.66 5.13 14.74
N GLU A 411 16.77 6.14 13.90
CA GLU A 411 17.34 6.03 12.56
C GLU A 411 18.31 7.18 12.28
N GLN A 412 19.40 6.87 11.61
CA GLN A 412 20.32 7.83 11.03
C GLN A 412 20.49 7.54 9.54
N LEU A 413 20.23 8.53 8.71
CA LEU A 413 20.53 8.53 7.29
C LEU A 413 21.66 9.54 7.04
N VAL A 414 22.68 9.11 6.33
CA VAL A 414 23.79 9.95 5.88
C VAL A 414 23.86 9.82 4.36
N ASP A 415 23.70 10.89 3.67
CA ASP A 415 23.92 11.01 2.23
C ASP A 415 24.97 12.09 1.93
N ASP A 416 25.26 12.30 0.67
CA ASP A 416 26.31 13.24 0.23
C ASP A 416 25.94 14.71 0.48
N THR A 417 24.70 15.01 0.82
CA THR A 417 24.17 16.37 0.96
C THR A 417 23.62 16.68 2.35
N ALA A 418 23.32 15.64 3.12
CA ALA A 418 22.69 15.82 4.43
C ALA A 418 22.94 14.65 5.38
N LYS A 419 22.86 14.97 6.67
CA LYS A 419 22.77 13.98 7.75
C LYS A 419 21.42 14.13 8.45
N GLN A 420 20.63 13.07 8.43
CA GLN A 420 19.29 13.05 9.01
C GLN A 420 19.25 12.09 10.20
N ASN A 421 18.64 12.53 11.29
CA ASN A 421 18.35 11.70 12.45
C ASN A 421 16.84 11.67 12.66
N ARG A 422 16.28 10.50 12.83
CA ARG A 422 14.87 10.27 13.04
C ARG A 422 14.63 9.46 14.30
N GLY A 423 13.73 9.91 15.14
CA GLY A 423 13.18 9.17 16.26
C GLY A 423 11.69 8.95 16.07
N LEU A 424 11.21 7.75 16.36
CA LEU A 424 9.80 7.39 16.32
C LEU A 424 9.43 6.66 17.59
N LEU A 425 8.31 7.07 18.20
CA LEU A 425 7.62 6.37 19.28
C LEU A 425 6.20 6.08 18.84
N GLY A 426 5.80 4.82 18.92
CA GLY A 426 4.45 4.37 18.61
C GLY A 426 3.83 3.63 19.79
N LEU A 427 2.57 3.94 20.08
CA LEU A 427 1.74 3.25 21.07
C LEU A 427 0.53 2.69 20.35
N THR A 428 0.25 1.41 20.54
CA THR A 428 -0.90 0.75 19.91
C THR A 428 -1.69 0.00 20.96
N PHE A 429 -2.98 0.28 20.99
CA PHE A 429 -3.95 -0.40 21.84
C PHE A 429 -4.95 -1.16 20.94
N ARG A 430 -5.24 -2.42 21.29
CA ARG A 430 -6.15 -3.34 20.58
C ARG A 430 -7.23 -3.83 21.54
N TYR A 431 -8.47 -3.93 21.07
CA TYR A 431 -9.63 -4.41 21.87
C TYR A 431 -10.62 -5.22 21.02
#